data_e1e4648fd77c0d82d30ae95a5ba72ecc
#
_entry.id   e1e4648fd77c0d82d30ae95a5ba72ecc
#
_cell.length_a   1.000
_cell.length_b   1.000
_cell.length_c   1.000
_cell.angle_alpha   90.00
_cell.angle_beta   90.00
_cell.angle_gamma   90.00
#
_symmetry.space_group_name_H-M   'P 1'
#
loop_
_entity.id
_entity.type
_entity.pdbx_description
1 polymer ?
#
loop_
_entity_poly.entity_id
_entity_poly.type
_entity_poly.pdbx_seq_one_letter_code
_entity_poly.pdbx_strand_id
1 'polypeptide(L)'
;MENQLQKYMTITADGFDEKQALKTVSYFQTKWRHAGNRDFDACMDYIADRLQHNAFSAKDTHFKLIKRDTQVAGTNTWQPLKASLQVKGQRDTLLHSLESVKMFLCRNSAPTVPEGVIAELVDIDKMQNITPGALDGKIALTAKRIRQVYKNAIVKGTAAGIISSWLPNYNQAEKHPHSISMSRMPTSKTSSAFGFKISLSSKRYLDKLLAQGPTKVHATIQADIYPKSVREITAEITGSSKPEESIVLIAHVDEPGANDNASGSAALLEIAINIQKNIQAGRLQQPARTLKFMWVEEIATVRRWHKNSPADFERIKTAFVLDMVGQDISKTGGTFLIERMPDPAAIWLRPPDKHSEWGASKVSKEQLKGSYLNDLFLASCMIRSAKNGWPVATNPFEGGSDHVPFLQNKVPAVLAWHFTDAFYHTSGDEIDKVSSAEMANVAAAITAASLFVANCTNTDALALLDIVDKQAKWRLENEISNSRKILKKSNQPEKIAAEVEILQAWQAWYMEAFDSIKTVPIIQATTELATEIKKRQQNLKNITSAGILALKNSKQP
;
A
#
# COMPACT_ATOMS: atom_id res chain seq x y z
N MET A 1 -21.46 0.38 -19.62
CA MET A 1 -20.49 0.61 -18.57
C MET A 1 -19.37 1.56 -19.00
N GLU A 2 -18.67 1.32 -20.09
CA GLU A 2 -17.60 2.22 -20.59
C GLU A 2 -18.06 3.67 -20.70
N ASN A 3 -19.21 3.92 -21.31
CA ASN A 3 -19.82 5.26 -21.41
C ASN A 3 -20.07 5.89 -20.02
N GLN A 4 -20.48 5.10 -19.03
CA GLN A 4 -20.74 5.60 -17.67
C GLN A 4 -19.45 5.93 -16.94
N LEU A 5 -18.45 5.04 -17.00
CA LEU A 5 -17.12 5.32 -16.44
C LEU A 5 -16.49 6.54 -17.10
N GLN A 6 -16.57 6.63 -18.43
CA GLN A 6 -16.03 7.78 -19.16
C GLN A 6 -16.77 9.09 -18.83
N LYS A 7 -18.09 9.04 -18.61
CA LYS A 7 -18.88 10.18 -18.15
C LYS A 7 -18.37 10.67 -16.78
N TYR A 8 -18.20 9.76 -15.80
CA TYR A 8 -17.68 10.13 -14.49
C TYR A 8 -16.25 10.69 -14.59
N MET A 9 -15.37 10.06 -15.38
CA MET A 9 -14.01 10.56 -15.61
C MET A 9 -14.02 11.96 -16.21
N THR A 10 -14.89 12.23 -17.20
CA THR A 10 -14.96 13.54 -17.84
C THR A 10 -15.43 14.62 -16.85
N ILE A 11 -16.47 14.32 -16.04
CA ILE A 11 -16.98 15.26 -15.04
C ILE A 11 -15.92 15.59 -13.99
N THR A 12 -15.09 14.64 -13.61
CA THR A 12 -14.13 14.79 -12.51
C THR A 12 -12.70 15.08 -12.95
N ALA A 13 -12.35 14.85 -14.22
CA ALA A 13 -10.99 15.03 -14.70
C ALA A 13 -10.51 16.49 -14.62
N ASP A 14 -11.37 17.45 -14.97
CA ASP A 14 -11.01 18.87 -14.97
C ASP A 14 -11.00 19.50 -13.56
N GLY A 15 -11.51 18.79 -12.57
CA GLY A 15 -11.62 19.28 -11.20
C GLY A 15 -10.54 18.77 -10.25
N PHE A 16 -9.65 17.86 -10.67
CA PHE A 16 -8.52 17.42 -9.86
C PHE A 16 -7.43 18.51 -9.87
N ASP A 17 -7.14 19.09 -8.71
CA ASP A 17 -6.16 20.17 -8.59
C ASP A 17 -4.75 19.59 -8.38
N GLU A 18 -4.04 19.35 -9.47
CA GLU A 18 -2.67 18.83 -9.46
C GLU A 18 -1.69 19.69 -8.64
N LYS A 19 -1.88 21.03 -8.67
CA LYS A 19 -1.02 21.93 -7.90
C LYS A 19 -1.26 21.83 -6.41
N GLN A 20 -2.51 21.69 -5.98
CA GLN A 20 -2.84 21.49 -4.58
C GLN A 20 -2.41 20.11 -4.07
N ALA A 21 -2.55 19.07 -4.90
CA ALA A 21 -2.02 17.75 -4.57
C ALA A 21 -0.50 17.81 -4.30
N LEU A 22 0.29 18.43 -5.19
CA LEU A 22 1.73 18.62 -4.97
C LEU A 22 2.04 19.48 -3.74
N LYS A 23 1.25 20.53 -3.42
CA LYS A 23 1.42 21.31 -2.19
C LYS A 23 1.18 20.46 -0.95
N THR A 24 0.19 19.57 -0.97
CA THR A 24 -0.07 18.64 0.12
C THR A 24 1.12 17.69 0.30
N VAL A 25 1.63 17.08 -0.77
CA VAL A 25 2.83 16.24 -0.73
C VAL A 25 4.03 17.02 -0.19
N SER A 26 4.25 18.25 -0.68
CA SER A 26 5.34 19.12 -0.23
C SER A 26 5.27 19.42 1.27
N TYR A 27 4.09 19.66 1.81
CA TYR A 27 3.91 19.85 3.25
C TYR A 27 4.17 18.56 4.02
N PHE A 28 3.61 17.42 3.58
CA PHE A 28 3.72 16.14 4.27
C PHE A 28 5.16 15.64 4.33
N GLN A 29 5.94 15.73 3.26
CA GLN A 29 7.33 15.29 3.27
C GLN A 29 8.22 16.04 4.28
N THR A 30 7.80 17.25 4.73
CA THR A 30 8.54 17.97 5.79
C THR A 30 8.38 17.32 7.17
N LYS A 31 7.43 16.41 7.34
CA LYS A 31 7.00 15.81 8.61
C LYS A 31 7.56 14.39 8.79
N TRP A 32 7.99 14.07 10.01
CA TRP A 32 8.32 12.72 10.39
C TRP A 32 7.04 11.99 10.85
N ARG A 33 6.20 11.59 9.91
CA ARG A 33 4.87 11.04 10.17
C ARG A 33 4.97 9.63 10.77
N HIS A 34 4.82 9.55 12.09
CA HIS A 34 4.66 8.29 12.82
C HIS A 34 3.34 8.34 13.56
N ALA A 35 2.48 7.35 13.35
CA ALA A 35 1.11 7.37 13.83
C ALA A 35 1.00 7.80 15.31
N GLY A 36 0.23 8.86 15.56
CA GLY A 36 -0.01 9.46 16.87
C GLY A 36 1.10 10.39 17.37
N ASN A 37 2.10 10.73 16.56
CA ASN A 37 3.03 11.78 16.91
C ASN A 37 2.56 13.16 16.39
N ARG A 38 3.20 14.25 16.86
CA ARG A 38 2.80 15.62 16.51
C ARG A 38 2.87 15.91 15.01
N ASP A 39 3.83 15.32 14.31
CA ASP A 39 4.00 15.49 12.87
C ASP A 39 2.89 14.78 12.08
N PHE A 40 2.47 13.61 12.53
CA PHE A 40 1.30 12.91 12.00
C PHE A 40 0.02 13.71 12.24
N ASP A 41 -0.19 14.19 13.47
CA ASP A 41 -1.36 14.99 13.84
C ASP A 41 -1.43 16.30 13.05
N ALA A 42 -0.28 16.95 12.79
CA ALA A 42 -0.23 18.15 11.96
C ALA A 42 -0.66 17.89 10.51
N CYS A 43 -0.34 16.70 9.94
CA CYS A 43 -0.84 16.30 8.63
C CYS A 43 -2.34 16.01 8.66
N MET A 44 -2.84 15.37 9.72
CA MET A 44 -4.28 15.15 9.92
C MET A 44 -5.06 16.47 10.05
N ASP A 45 -4.52 17.44 10.79
CA ASP A 45 -5.13 18.76 10.92
C ASP A 45 -5.14 19.49 9.58
N TYR A 46 -4.05 19.42 8.81
CA TYR A 46 -4.00 19.99 7.46
C TYR A 46 -5.12 19.41 6.55
N ILE A 47 -5.32 18.10 6.55
CA ILE A 47 -6.39 17.43 5.79
C ILE A 47 -7.76 17.96 6.25
N ALA A 48 -7.99 17.97 7.55
CA ALA A 48 -9.26 18.43 8.12
C ALA A 48 -9.56 19.88 7.77
N ASP A 49 -8.58 20.76 7.85
CA ASP A 49 -8.73 22.18 7.51
C ASP A 49 -9.04 22.36 6.01
N ARG A 50 -8.36 21.61 5.14
CA ARG A 50 -8.64 21.63 3.71
C ARG A 50 -10.07 21.16 3.40
N LEU A 51 -10.54 20.11 4.06
CA LEU A 51 -11.91 19.62 3.92
C LEU A 51 -12.92 20.65 4.41
N GLN A 52 -12.69 21.29 5.57
CA GLN A 52 -13.57 22.32 6.11
C GLN A 52 -13.68 23.53 5.18
N HIS A 53 -12.57 23.99 4.62
CA HIS A 53 -12.57 25.09 3.65
C HIS A 53 -13.30 24.73 2.33
N ASN A 54 -13.57 23.45 2.09
CA ASN A 54 -14.34 22.95 0.95
C ASN A 54 -15.67 22.33 1.40
N ALA A 55 -16.34 22.96 2.37
CA ALA A 55 -17.71 22.70 2.83
C ALA A 55 -17.97 21.33 3.49
N PHE A 56 -16.94 20.54 3.85
CA PHE A 56 -17.16 19.43 4.77
C PHE A 56 -17.24 19.92 6.21
N SER A 57 -18.24 19.46 6.96
CA SER A 57 -18.46 19.90 8.33
C SER A 57 -19.03 18.78 9.20
N ALA A 58 -18.72 18.82 10.51
CA ALA A 58 -19.30 17.90 11.49
C ALA A 58 -20.81 18.06 11.65
N LYS A 59 -21.36 19.21 11.28
CA LYS A 59 -22.80 19.53 11.39
C LYS A 59 -23.56 19.33 10.08
N ASP A 60 -22.86 19.15 8.96
CA ASP A 60 -23.51 18.95 7.67
C ASP A 60 -24.05 17.51 7.56
N THR A 61 -25.21 17.34 6.95
CA THR A 61 -25.84 16.03 6.76
C THR A 61 -25.44 15.36 5.45
N HIS A 62 -24.94 16.12 4.48
CA HIS A 62 -24.53 15.63 3.16
C HIS A 62 -23.01 15.52 3.03
N PHE A 63 -22.25 16.50 3.54
CA PHE A 63 -20.78 16.56 3.48
C PHE A 63 -20.21 16.55 4.90
N LYS A 64 -20.18 15.36 5.49
CA LYS A 64 -19.75 15.20 6.89
C LYS A 64 -18.22 15.17 6.99
N LEU A 65 -17.71 15.78 8.04
CA LEU A 65 -16.34 15.65 8.50
C LEU A 65 -16.33 15.04 9.89
N ILE A 66 -15.70 13.90 10.04
CA ILE A 66 -15.57 13.18 11.31
C ILE A 66 -14.09 13.16 11.69
N LYS A 67 -13.77 13.74 12.85
CA LYS A 67 -12.45 13.66 13.48
C LYS A 67 -12.58 12.73 14.68
N ARG A 68 -11.70 11.74 14.78
CA ARG A 68 -11.69 10.79 15.89
C ARG A 68 -10.28 10.61 16.40
N ASP A 69 -10.08 10.76 17.70
CA ASP A 69 -8.83 10.43 18.39
C ASP A 69 -9.03 9.13 19.18
N THR A 70 -8.24 8.10 18.88
CA THR A 70 -8.35 6.80 19.51
C THR A 70 -7.12 6.51 20.36
N GLN A 71 -7.31 6.38 21.67
CA GLN A 71 -6.25 5.95 22.59
C GLN A 71 -5.91 4.49 22.36
N VAL A 72 -4.62 4.19 22.17
CA VAL A 72 -4.12 2.82 21.96
C VAL A 72 -3.47 2.32 23.25
N ALA A 73 -4.25 1.64 24.08
CA ALA A 73 -3.83 1.21 25.40
C ALA A 73 -2.53 0.38 25.39
N GLY A 74 -1.64 0.67 26.35
CA GLY A 74 -0.38 -0.07 26.53
C GLY A 74 0.68 0.17 25.45
N THR A 75 0.47 1.14 24.55
CA THR A 75 1.45 1.53 23.54
C THR A 75 1.82 3.00 23.68
N ASN A 76 3.07 3.31 23.32
CA ASN A 76 3.55 4.68 23.22
C ASN A 76 3.80 5.05 21.76
N THR A 77 3.68 6.34 21.47
CA THR A 77 4.20 6.93 20.24
C THR A 77 5.57 7.55 20.51
N TRP A 78 6.25 7.91 19.44
CA TRP A 78 7.63 8.39 19.45
C TRP A 78 7.75 9.61 18.55
N GLN A 79 8.29 10.71 19.10
CA GLN A 79 8.52 11.95 18.39
C GLN A 79 10.01 12.28 18.43
N PRO A 80 10.74 12.19 17.33
CA PRO A 80 12.12 12.65 17.29
C PRO A 80 12.17 14.18 17.32
N LEU A 81 13.10 14.73 18.09
CA LEU A 81 13.31 16.17 18.21
C LEU A 81 14.64 16.57 17.59
N LYS A 82 15.71 15.88 17.96
CA LYS A 82 17.08 16.13 17.45
C LYS A 82 17.87 14.84 17.46
N ALA A 83 18.67 14.63 16.44
CA ALA A 83 19.65 13.54 16.43
C ALA A 83 20.83 13.86 15.53
N SER A 84 22.00 13.34 15.92
CA SER A 84 23.20 13.39 15.08
C SER A 84 24.07 12.16 15.29
N LEU A 85 24.84 11.82 14.27
CA LEU A 85 25.87 10.79 14.30
C LEU A 85 27.15 11.38 13.71
N GLN A 86 28.21 11.40 14.51
CA GLN A 86 29.51 11.96 14.14
C GLN A 86 30.62 10.93 14.34
N VAL A 87 31.63 10.96 13.49
CA VAL A 87 32.90 10.26 13.72
C VAL A 87 33.80 11.16 14.53
N LYS A 88 34.39 10.62 15.59
CA LYS A 88 35.39 11.34 16.43
C LYS A 88 36.78 11.19 15.85
N GLY A 89 37.51 12.31 15.74
CA GLY A 89 38.85 12.34 15.20
C GLY A 89 39.60 13.63 15.59
N GLN A 90 40.69 13.95 14.90
CA GLN A 90 41.34 15.27 15.08
C GLN A 90 40.39 16.43 14.75
N ARG A 91 39.50 16.21 13.77
CA ARG A 91 38.30 17.00 13.53
C ARG A 91 37.12 16.04 13.47
N ASP A 92 36.09 16.33 14.25
CA ASP A 92 34.86 15.55 14.24
C ASP A 92 34.15 15.69 12.89
N THR A 93 33.73 14.58 12.31
CA THR A 93 33.02 14.54 11.02
C THR A 93 31.58 14.16 11.23
N LEU A 94 30.65 15.07 10.93
CA LEU A 94 29.22 14.77 10.92
C LEU A 94 28.90 13.81 9.77
N LEU A 95 28.35 12.63 10.09
CA LEU A 95 27.86 11.70 9.09
C LEU A 95 26.44 12.09 8.66
N HIS A 96 25.54 12.23 9.63
CA HIS A 96 24.14 12.58 9.40
C HIS A 96 23.56 13.31 10.61
N SER A 97 22.53 14.13 10.35
CA SER A 97 21.66 14.72 11.36
C SER A 97 20.19 14.56 10.97
N LEU A 98 19.28 14.65 11.94
CA LEU A 98 17.85 14.58 11.70
C LEU A 98 17.36 15.70 10.75
N GLU A 99 18.02 16.85 10.78
CA GLU A 99 17.75 17.98 9.88
C GLU A 99 18.12 17.68 8.44
N SER A 100 19.26 16.97 8.24
CA SER A 100 19.74 16.65 6.89
C SER A 100 19.03 15.44 6.27
N VAL A 101 18.78 14.39 7.06
CA VAL A 101 18.16 13.15 6.57
C VAL A 101 17.32 12.52 7.68
N LYS A 102 16.00 12.67 7.62
CA LYS A 102 15.10 12.16 8.66
C LYS A 102 15.20 10.64 8.86
N MET A 103 15.31 9.88 7.77
CA MET A 103 15.30 8.41 7.79
C MET A 103 16.57 7.77 8.37
N PHE A 104 17.62 8.56 8.66
CA PHE A 104 18.81 8.01 9.29
C PHE A 104 18.57 7.55 10.73
N LEU A 105 17.62 8.16 11.47
CA LEU A 105 17.26 7.75 12.81
C LEU A 105 16.16 6.68 12.77
N CYS A 106 16.45 5.52 13.33
CA CYS A 106 15.47 4.45 13.40
C CYS A 106 14.30 4.82 14.34
N ARG A 107 13.07 4.57 13.93
CA ARG A 107 11.89 4.74 14.79
C ARG A 107 12.09 3.97 16.11
N ASN A 108 11.54 4.46 17.19
CA ASN A 108 11.62 3.89 18.54
C ASN A 108 13.06 3.79 19.10
N SER A 109 14.01 4.56 18.57
CA SER A 109 15.33 4.71 19.21
C SER A 109 15.15 5.37 20.57
N ALA A 110 15.81 4.84 21.59
CA ALA A 110 15.85 5.45 22.90
C ALA A 110 16.63 6.78 22.84
N PRO A 111 16.20 7.83 23.55
CA PRO A 111 17.00 9.04 23.72
C PRO A 111 18.32 8.73 24.43
N THR A 112 19.37 9.48 24.10
CA THR A 112 20.65 9.45 24.80
C THR A 112 20.65 10.42 26.00
N VAL A 113 21.65 10.33 26.86
CA VAL A 113 21.95 11.43 27.79
C VAL A 113 22.24 12.72 27.00
N PRO A 114 22.09 13.93 27.59
CA PRO A 114 22.27 15.19 26.87
C PRO A 114 23.62 15.34 26.14
N GLU A 115 24.68 14.81 26.73
CA GLU A 115 26.03 14.83 26.16
C GLU A 115 26.20 13.83 25.01
N GLY A 116 25.23 12.95 24.81
CA GLY A 116 25.29 11.87 23.86
C GLY A 116 26.10 10.66 24.36
N VAL A 117 26.32 9.72 23.44
CA VAL A 117 27.10 8.50 23.68
C VAL A 117 28.31 8.52 22.75
N ILE A 118 29.52 8.56 23.32
CA ILE A 118 30.75 8.36 22.59
C ILE A 118 31.22 6.93 22.81
N ALA A 119 31.26 6.13 21.75
CA ALA A 119 31.58 4.72 21.84
C ALA A 119 32.44 4.23 20.67
N GLU A 120 33.19 3.17 20.90
CA GLU A 120 33.92 2.44 19.86
C GLU A 120 32.92 1.78 18.89
N LEU A 121 33.20 1.92 17.60
CA LEU A 121 32.45 1.28 16.53
C LEU A 121 33.02 -0.10 16.23
N VAL A 122 32.18 -1.13 16.28
CA VAL A 122 32.58 -2.53 16.02
C VAL A 122 31.81 -3.09 14.85
N ASP A 123 32.48 -3.49 13.77
CA ASP A 123 31.89 -4.18 12.63
C ASP A 123 31.59 -5.63 13.03
N ILE A 124 30.31 -5.88 13.38
CA ILE A 124 29.85 -7.20 13.83
C ILE A 124 29.72 -8.23 12.71
N ASP A 125 29.74 -7.80 11.45
CA ASP A 125 29.72 -8.73 10.32
C ASP A 125 31.06 -9.48 10.14
N LYS A 126 32.14 -8.93 10.71
CA LYS A 126 33.47 -9.56 10.77
C LYS A 126 33.67 -10.48 11.99
N MET A 127 32.71 -10.49 12.93
CA MET A 127 32.78 -11.35 14.12
C MET A 127 32.19 -12.72 13.82
N GLN A 128 32.93 -13.78 14.16
CA GLN A 128 32.41 -15.16 14.06
C GLN A 128 31.23 -15.41 15.02
N ASN A 129 31.38 -14.92 16.26
CA ASN A 129 30.38 -15.03 17.31
C ASN A 129 30.38 -13.79 18.20
N ILE A 130 29.20 -13.37 18.64
CA ILE A 130 29.03 -12.37 19.68
C ILE A 130 28.78 -13.12 21.01
N THR A 131 29.75 -13.08 21.92
CA THR A 131 29.61 -13.63 23.27
C THR A 131 28.83 -12.66 24.18
N PRO A 132 28.24 -13.12 25.29
CA PRO A 132 27.57 -12.23 26.25
C PRO A 132 28.50 -11.08 26.69
N GLY A 133 27.99 -9.85 26.62
CA GLY A 133 28.75 -8.65 27.02
C GLY A 133 29.87 -8.20 26.07
N ALA A 134 30.12 -8.88 24.96
CA ALA A 134 31.26 -8.56 24.07
C ALA A 134 31.21 -7.14 23.44
N LEU A 135 30.02 -6.52 23.41
CA LEU A 135 29.78 -5.19 22.84
C LEU A 135 29.41 -4.17 23.92
N ASP A 136 29.65 -4.48 25.19
CA ASP A 136 29.33 -3.56 26.27
C ASP A 136 30.03 -2.20 26.08
N GLY A 137 29.25 -1.10 26.18
CA GLY A 137 29.72 0.26 25.91
C GLY A 137 30.12 0.55 24.46
N LYS A 138 29.86 -0.34 23.50
CA LYS A 138 30.20 -0.17 22.07
C LYS A 138 28.95 0.04 21.21
N ILE A 139 29.16 0.46 19.96
CA ILE A 139 28.11 0.57 18.94
C ILE A 139 28.40 -0.44 17.83
N ALA A 140 27.41 -1.28 17.51
CA ALA A 140 27.51 -2.30 16.48
C ALA A 140 27.30 -1.70 15.09
N LEU A 141 28.21 -1.95 14.14
CA LEU A 141 28.07 -1.64 12.72
C LEU A 141 27.74 -2.91 11.93
N THR A 142 26.80 -2.85 10.99
CA THR A 142 26.41 -4.01 10.17
C THR A 142 25.86 -3.59 8.80
N ALA A 143 25.99 -4.49 7.82
CA ALA A 143 25.30 -4.41 6.54
C ALA A 143 23.97 -5.20 6.51
N LYS A 144 23.54 -5.76 7.65
CA LYS A 144 22.30 -6.54 7.78
C LYS A 144 21.15 -5.70 8.33
N ARG A 145 19.92 -6.20 8.19
CA ARG A 145 18.73 -5.59 8.81
C ARG A 145 18.88 -5.54 10.33
N ILE A 146 18.57 -4.41 10.96
CA ILE A 146 18.64 -4.25 12.43
C ILE A 146 17.90 -5.40 13.14
N ARG A 147 16.70 -5.75 12.67
CA ARG A 147 15.90 -6.84 13.26
C ARG A 147 16.65 -8.19 13.29
N GLN A 148 17.45 -8.47 12.28
CA GLN A 148 18.20 -9.74 12.21
C GLN A 148 19.34 -9.82 13.24
N VAL A 149 19.98 -8.68 13.54
CA VAL A 149 21.14 -8.62 14.43
C VAL A 149 20.79 -8.20 15.87
N TYR A 150 19.59 -7.63 16.08
CA TYR A 150 19.17 -7.03 17.37
C TYR A 150 19.37 -7.98 18.58
N LYS A 151 18.89 -9.22 18.47
CA LYS A 151 19.01 -10.19 19.56
C LYS A 151 20.49 -10.47 19.93
N ASN A 152 21.35 -10.56 18.92
CA ASN A 152 22.78 -10.84 19.14
C ASN A 152 23.54 -9.58 19.58
N ALA A 153 23.32 -8.44 18.94
CA ALA A 153 24.06 -7.23 19.26
C ALA A 153 23.60 -6.54 20.57
N ILE A 154 22.28 -6.41 20.76
CA ILE A 154 21.72 -5.68 21.90
C ILE A 154 21.45 -6.61 23.09
N VAL A 155 20.69 -7.70 22.89
CA VAL A 155 20.24 -8.52 24.01
C VAL A 155 21.39 -9.39 24.55
N LYS A 156 22.19 -9.99 23.69
CA LYS A 156 23.33 -10.84 24.09
C LYS A 156 24.62 -10.07 24.27
N GLY A 157 24.95 -9.22 23.30
CA GLY A 157 26.21 -8.48 23.25
C GLY A 157 26.25 -7.20 24.08
N THR A 158 25.10 -6.69 24.53
CA THR A 158 24.93 -5.46 25.32
C THR A 158 25.43 -4.18 24.64
N ALA A 159 25.37 -4.12 23.29
CA ALA A 159 25.74 -2.89 22.57
C ALA A 159 24.79 -1.74 22.93
N ALA A 160 25.32 -0.53 23.05
CA ALA A 160 24.54 0.69 23.28
C ALA A 160 23.60 1.04 22.10
N GLY A 161 24.02 0.71 20.89
CA GLY A 161 23.24 0.95 19.68
C GLY A 161 23.69 0.15 18.47
N ILE A 162 22.93 0.28 17.38
CA ILE A 162 23.22 -0.39 16.10
C ILE A 162 23.25 0.67 14.99
N ILE A 163 24.26 0.62 14.14
CA ILE A 163 24.34 1.36 12.87
C ILE A 163 24.23 0.34 11.72
N SER A 164 23.26 0.53 10.82
CA SER A 164 23.05 -0.41 9.71
C SER A 164 23.01 0.32 8.36
N SER A 165 23.73 -0.21 7.38
CA SER A 165 23.69 0.24 5.98
C SER A 165 22.82 -0.61 5.07
N TRP A 166 22.04 -1.54 5.62
CA TRP A 166 21.24 -2.45 4.83
C TRP A 166 20.22 -1.71 3.96
N LEU A 167 20.12 -2.11 2.69
CA LEU A 167 19.08 -1.71 1.73
C LEU A 167 18.54 -2.96 1.04
N PRO A 168 17.25 -3.03 0.71
CA PRO A 168 16.72 -4.05 -0.21
C PRO A 168 17.36 -3.95 -1.59
N ASN A 169 17.38 -5.07 -2.32
CA ASN A 169 17.98 -5.10 -3.67
C ASN A 169 17.30 -4.16 -4.66
N TYR A 170 15.98 -3.99 -4.55
CA TYR A 170 15.22 -3.09 -5.43
C TYR A 170 15.60 -1.61 -5.25
N ASN A 171 16.16 -1.20 -4.11
CA ASN A 171 16.68 0.16 -3.92
C ASN A 171 18.04 0.38 -4.59
N GLN A 172 18.66 -0.64 -5.19
CA GLN A 172 19.84 -0.54 -6.05
C GLN A 172 20.97 0.30 -5.41
N ALA A 173 21.44 -0.13 -4.23
CA ALA A 173 22.41 0.62 -3.41
C ALA A 173 23.64 1.14 -4.18
N GLU A 174 24.14 0.39 -5.18
CA GLU A 174 25.29 0.82 -6.00
C GLU A 174 24.97 2.00 -6.93
N LYS A 175 23.72 2.07 -7.43
CA LYS A 175 23.27 3.22 -8.24
C LYS A 175 22.87 4.41 -7.36
N HIS A 176 22.39 4.15 -6.16
CA HIS A 176 21.92 5.16 -5.20
C HIS A 176 22.70 5.06 -3.90
N PRO A 177 24.05 5.29 -3.92
CA PRO A 177 24.93 4.99 -2.78
C PRO A 177 24.72 5.92 -1.58
N HIS A 178 23.95 6.99 -1.74
CA HIS A 178 23.58 7.94 -0.68
C HIS A 178 22.22 7.67 -0.06
N SER A 179 21.42 6.75 -0.60
CA SER A 179 20.11 6.39 -0.08
C SER A 179 20.22 5.72 1.30
N ILE A 180 19.33 6.12 2.21
CA ILE A 180 19.23 5.61 3.57
C ILE A 180 17.83 5.05 3.76
N SER A 181 17.71 3.74 4.03
CA SER A 181 16.39 3.15 4.24
C SER A 181 15.80 3.49 5.60
N MET A 182 14.50 3.68 5.65
CA MET A 182 13.74 3.73 6.88
C MET A 182 13.92 2.42 7.69
N SER A 183 13.97 2.52 9.02
CA SER A 183 14.03 1.36 9.90
C SER A 183 13.43 1.68 11.27
N ARG A 184 13.30 0.63 12.10
CA ARG A 184 12.82 0.76 13.48
C ARG A 184 13.62 -0.12 14.42
N MET A 185 13.79 0.35 15.65
CA MET A 185 14.24 -0.49 16.76
C MET A 185 13.06 -1.36 17.24
N PRO A 186 13.30 -2.63 17.56
CA PRO A 186 12.31 -3.45 18.27
C PRO A 186 11.91 -2.79 19.59
N THR A 187 10.62 -2.67 19.84
CA THR A 187 10.13 -2.15 21.12
C THR A 187 10.38 -3.16 22.24
N SER A 188 11.03 -2.74 23.30
CA SER A 188 11.26 -3.54 24.52
C SER A 188 11.03 -2.65 25.72
N LYS A 189 10.44 -3.20 26.78
CA LYS A 189 10.25 -2.48 28.05
C LYS A 189 11.58 -2.26 28.80
N THR A 190 12.63 -3.02 28.44
CA THR A 190 13.90 -3.08 29.17
C THR A 190 15.10 -2.59 28.35
N SER A 191 14.95 -2.30 27.07
CA SER A 191 16.05 -1.85 26.21
C SER A 191 16.04 -0.34 26.01
N SER A 192 17.15 0.30 26.38
CA SER A 192 17.48 1.69 26.10
C SER A 192 18.34 1.86 24.84
N ALA A 193 18.37 0.86 23.96
CA ALA A 193 19.21 0.89 22.78
C ALA A 193 18.62 1.81 21.69
N PHE A 194 19.51 2.37 20.89
CA PHE A 194 19.18 3.20 19.74
C PHE A 194 19.68 2.60 18.42
N GLY A 195 19.16 3.09 17.31
CA GLY A 195 19.58 2.65 16.00
C GLY A 195 19.69 3.78 15.00
N PHE A 196 20.70 3.67 14.15
CA PHE A 196 20.85 4.55 12.99
C PHE A 196 20.93 3.74 11.70
N LYS A 197 20.44 4.35 10.65
CA LYS A 197 20.63 3.89 9.28
C LYS A 197 21.63 4.82 8.61
N ILE A 198 22.54 4.24 7.85
CA ILE A 198 23.51 5.00 7.05
C ILE A 198 23.49 4.53 5.61
N SER A 199 23.96 5.38 4.71
CA SER A 199 24.10 5.05 3.30
C SER A 199 25.27 4.09 3.03
N LEU A 200 25.30 3.48 1.85
CA LEU A 200 26.43 2.69 1.39
C LEU A 200 27.72 3.52 1.34
N SER A 201 27.64 4.78 0.90
CA SER A 201 28.80 5.71 0.91
C SER A 201 29.33 5.93 2.32
N SER A 202 28.47 6.15 3.30
CA SER A 202 28.86 6.32 4.70
C SER A 202 29.46 5.03 5.28
N LYS A 203 28.92 3.85 4.91
CA LYS A 203 29.48 2.55 5.32
C LYS A 203 30.90 2.37 4.79
N ARG A 204 31.12 2.66 3.50
CA ARG A 204 32.45 2.59 2.85
C ARG A 204 33.46 3.55 3.51
N TYR A 205 33.00 4.73 3.91
CA TYR A 205 33.84 5.66 4.67
C TYR A 205 34.23 5.09 6.04
N LEU A 206 33.27 4.56 6.81
CA LEU A 206 33.55 3.93 8.11
C LEU A 206 34.45 2.70 7.98
N ASP A 207 34.29 1.88 6.92
CA ASP A 207 35.15 0.71 6.67
C ASP A 207 36.62 1.12 6.46
N LYS A 208 36.87 2.23 5.74
CA LYS A 208 38.23 2.77 5.56
C LYS A 208 38.83 3.19 6.89
N LEU A 209 38.07 3.85 7.78
CA LEU A 209 38.55 4.25 9.09
C LEU A 209 38.84 3.04 9.97
N LEU A 210 37.96 2.08 10.03
CA LEU A 210 38.13 0.84 10.81
C LEU A 210 39.33 0.01 10.33
N ALA A 211 39.70 0.09 9.04
CA ALA A 211 40.91 -0.54 8.52
C ALA A 211 42.20 0.13 8.98
N GLN A 212 42.13 1.42 9.38
CA GLN A 212 43.26 2.20 9.91
C GLN A 212 43.40 2.05 11.43
N GLY A 213 42.37 1.60 12.14
CA GLY A 213 42.42 1.44 13.59
C GLY A 213 41.06 1.62 14.28
N PRO A 214 41.06 1.56 15.63
CA PRO A 214 39.83 1.75 16.41
C PRO A 214 39.19 3.11 16.12
N THR A 215 37.92 3.09 15.79
CA THR A 215 37.15 4.28 15.43
C THR A 215 36.06 4.51 16.46
N LYS A 216 35.92 5.73 16.95
CA LYS A 216 34.83 6.12 17.85
C LYS A 216 33.80 6.96 17.11
N VAL A 217 32.55 6.81 17.48
CA VAL A 217 31.44 7.63 17.02
C VAL A 217 30.73 8.29 18.19
N HIS A 218 30.15 9.46 17.93
CA HIS A 218 29.34 10.22 18.89
C HIS A 218 27.89 10.24 18.37
N ALA A 219 27.00 9.67 19.14
CA ALA A 219 25.57 9.59 18.86
C ALA A 219 24.81 10.49 19.84
N THR A 220 23.98 11.39 19.33
CA THR A 220 23.03 12.18 20.14
C THR A 220 21.61 11.94 19.66
N ILE A 221 20.67 11.75 20.57
CA ILE A 221 19.26 11.56 20.27
C ILE A 221 18.42 12.23 21.34
N GLN A 222 17.54 13.12 20.92
CA GLN A 222 16.46 13.68 21.73
C GLN A 222 15.15 13.27 21.11
N ALA A 223 14.31 12.62 21.87
CA ALA A 223 12.99 12.16 21.44
C ALA A 223 12.03 12.16 22.63
N ASP A 224 10.79 12.52 22.37
CA ASP A 224 9.69 12.37 23.32
C ASP A 224 9.02 11.00 23.11
N ILE A 225 8.69 10.33 24.21
CA ILE A 225 7.93 9.09 24.22
C ILE A 225 6.73 9.30 25.15
N TYR A 226 5.52 9.15 24.61
CA TYR A 226 4.28 9.42 25.33
C TYR A 226 3.16 8.45 24.93
N PRO A 227 2.09 8.32 25.71
CA PRO A 227 0.97 7.42 25.39
C PRO A 227 0.41 7.71 23.99
N LYS A 228 0.22 6.65 23.21
CA LYS A 228 -0.23 6.75 21.83
C LYS A 228 -1.73 7.05 21.73
N SER A 229 -2.05 8.16 21.10
CA SER A 229 -3.39 8.48 20.59
C SER A 229 -3.28 8.65 19.07
N VAL A 230 -4.14 7.97 18.32
CA VAL A 230 -4.13 8.05 16.86
C VAL A 230 -5.34 8.81 16.37
N ARG A 231 -5.08 9.87 15.63
CA ARG A 231 -6.11 10.64 14.94
C ARG A 231 -6.51 9.96 13.65
N GLU A 232 -7.80 9.96 13.38
CA GLU A 232 -8.43 9.48 12.15
C GLU A 232 -9.31 10.59 11.58
N ILE A 233 -9.24 10.82 10.28
CA ILE A 233 -10.11 11.76 9.58
C ILE A 233 -10.96 10.96 8.59
N THR A 234 -12.27 11.16 8.65
CA THR A 234 -13.20 10.64 7.65
C THR A 234 -14.03 11.80 7.08
N ALA A 235 -14.01 11.96 5.77
CA ALA A 235 -14.99 12.77 5.06
C ALA A 235 -16.04 11.84 4.45
N GLU A 236 -17.32 12.20 4.56
CA GLU A 236 -18.41 11.43 3.96
C GLU A 236 -19.25 12.32 3.04
N ILE A 237 -19.56 11.77 1.86
CA ILE A 237 -20.64 12.27 1.00
C ILE A 237 -21.78 11.29 1.19
N THR A 238 -22.78 11.71 1.95
CA THR A 238 -23.90 10.84 2.35
C THR A 238 -24.72 10.40 1.13
N GLY A 239 -25.07 9.13 1.08
CA GLY A 239 -25.89 8.57 0.00
C GLY A 239 -27.31 9.12 -0.01
N SER A 240 -27.86 9.34 -1.22
CA SER A 240 -29.20 9.90 -1.39
C SER A 240 -30.32 8.89 -1.17
N SER A 241 -30.09 7.60 -1.44
CA SER A 241 -31.12 6.53 -1.35
C SER A 241 -30.69 5.29 -0.57
N LYS A 242 -29.36 5.10 -0.41
CA LYS A 242 -28.75 3.99 0.33
C LYS A 242 -27.63 4.53 1.26
N PRO A 243 -27.96 5.48 2.17
CA PRO A 243 -26.94 6.12 3.02
C PRO A 243 -26.23 5.14 3.97
N GLU A 244 -26.84 4.01 4.29
CA GLU A 244 -26.27 2.96 5.12
C GLU A 244 -25.22 2.10 4.40
N GLU A 245 -25.26 1.99 3.06
CA GLU A 245 -24.28 1.30 2.26
C GLU A 245 -23.14 2.25 1.86
N SER A 246 -21.90 1.80 1.91
CA SER A 246 -20.76 2.67 1.62
C SER A 246 -19.74 2.08 0.66
N ILE A 247 -19.08 2.97 -0.07
CA ILE A 247 -17.84 2.73 -0.80
C ILE A 247 -16.73 3.48 -0.04
N VAL A 248 -15.66 2.77 0.31
CA VAL A 248 -14.53 3.33 1.07
C VAL A 248 -13.38 3.64 0.10
N LEU A 249 -12.86 4.85 0.19
CA LEU A 249 -11.59 5.26 -0.41
C LEU A 249 -10.65 5.61 0.76
N ILE A 250 -9.45 5.04 0.79
CA ILE A 250 -8.60 5.12 1.97
C ILE A 250 -7.13 5.30 1.59
N ALA A 251 -6.42 6.09 2.39
CA ALA A 251 -4.98 6.27 2.32
C ALA A 251 -4.41 6.43 3.73
N HIS A 252 -3.31 5.76 4.03
CA HIS A 252 -2.60 6.01 5.28
C HIS A 252 -1.78 7.31 5.21
N VAL A 253 -1.53 7.91 6.38
CA VAL A 253 -0.79 9.18 6.50
C VAL A 253 0.58 8.97 7.11
N ASP A 254 0.74 7.93 7.93
CA ASP A 254 2.04 7.55 8.47
C ASP A 254 2.98 7.08 7.36
N GLU A 255 4.26 7.00 7.70
CA GLU A 255 5.41 6.88 6.81
C GLU A 255 5.88 8.22 6.20
N PRO A 256 7.20 8.47 6.17
CA PRO A 256 7.72 9.82 5.92
C PRO A 256 7.95 10.17 4.45
N GLY A 257 7.73 9.23 3.50
CA GLY A 257 8.02 9.44 2.08
C GLY A 257 7.09 10.42 1.37
N ALA A 258 7.54 11.03 0.30
CA ALA A 258 6.72 11.89 -0.55
C ALA A 258 5.75 11.07 -1.40
N ASN A 259 6.19 9.93 -1.92
CA ASN A 259 5.33 8.98 -2.61
C ASN A 259 4.61 8.10 -1.59
N ASP A 260 5.32 7.55 -0.62
CA ASP A 260 4.82 6.68 0.43
C ASP A 260 4.60 7.41 1.77
N ASN A 261 3.38 7.77 2.19
CA ASN A 261 2.18 7.76 1.37
C ASN A 261 1.56 9.17 1.37
N ALA A 262 2.42 10.22 1.21
CA ALA A 262 1.88 11.56 1.04
C ALA A 262 1.12 11.70 -0.29
N SER A 263 1.54 10.96 -1.35
CA SER A 263 0.87 10.99 -2.64
C SER A 263 -0.55 10.43 -2.59
N GLY A 264 -0.74 9.27 -1.93
CA GLY A 264 -2.07 8.67 -1.74
C GLY A 264 -2.99 9.56 -0.91
N SER A 265 -2.46 10.11 0.19
CA SER A 265 -3.19 11.05 1.05
C SER A 265 -3.61 12.32 0.31
N ALA A 266 -2.72 12.87 -0.52
CA ALA A 266 -3.00 14.07 -1.33
C ALA A 266 -4.01 13.79 -2.43
N ALA A 267 -3.86 12.68 -3.16
CA ALA A 267 -4.79 12.29 -4.21
C ALA A 267 -6.20 12.08 -3.65
N LEU A 268 -6.32 11.38 -2.52
CA LEU A 268 -7.60 11.15 -1.84
C LEU A 268 -8.28 12.46 -1.44
N LEU A 269 -7.50 13.44 -0.95
CA LEU A 269 -8.02 14.75 -0.54
C LEU A 269 -8.60 15.51 -1.74
N GLU A 270 -7.89 15.56 -2.85
CA GLU A 270 -8.37 16.23 -4.05
C GLU A 270 -9.56 15.48 -4.69
N ILE A 271 -9.62 14.14 -4.60
CA ILE A 271 -10.79 13.36 -5.04
C ILE A 271 -12.04 13.78 -4.24
N ALA A 272 -11.95 13.80 -2.90
CA ALA A 272 -13.07 14.16 -2.04
C ALA A 272 -13.60 15.57 -2.33
N ILE A 273 -12.69 16.55 -2.41
CA ILE A 273 -12.99 17.95 -2.70
C ILE A 273 -13.60 18.11 -4.11
N ASN A 274 -13.04 17.40 -5.09
CA ASN A 274 -13.51 17.46 -6.47
C ASN A 274 -14.95 16.93 -6.61
N ILE A 275 -15.24 15.76 -6.05
CA ILE A 275 -16.60 15.20 -6.09
C ILE A 275 -17.58 16.16 -5.41
N GLN A 276 -17.24 16.66 -4.23
CA GLN A 276 -18.05 17.61 -3.48
C GLN A 276 -18.37 18.86 -4.31
N LYS A 277 -17.36 19.50 -4.92
CA LYS A 277 -17.53 20.68 -5.77
C LYS A 277 -18.42 20.40 -6.98
N ASN A 278 -18.29 19.23 -7.60
CA ASN A 278 -19.13 18.87 -8.75
C ASN A 278 -20.59 18.64 -8.35
N ILE A 279 -20.84 18.08 -7.15
CA ILE A 279 -22.20 17.93 -6.62
C ILE A 279 -22.79 19.32 -6.32
N GLN A 280 -22.10 20.20 -5.62
CA GLN A 280 -22.58 21.56 -5.34
C GLN A 280 -22.83 22.39 -6.59
N ALA A 281 -22.03 22.19 -7.62
CA ALA A 281 -22.21 22.87 -8.91
C ALA A 281 -23.29 22.22 -9.80
N GLY A 282 -23.96 21.15 -9.35
CA GLY A 282 -25.00 20.45 -10.11
C GLY A 282 -24.50 19.66 -11.31
N ARG A 283 -23.18 19.52 -11.49
CA ARG A 283 -22.58 18.71 -12.58
C ARG A 283 -22.60 17.20 -12.28
N LEU A 284 -22.57 16.85 -10.99
CA LEU A 284 -22.69 15.49 -10.50
C LEU A 284 -23.89 15.40 -9.54
N GLN A 285 -24.73 14.39 -9.72
CA GLN A 285 -25.79 14.12 -8.75
C GLN A 285 -25.19 13.49 -7.47
N GLN A 286 -25.84 13.71 -6.34
CA GLN A 286 -25.48 13.05 -5.09
C GLN A 286 -25.53 11.53 -5.29
N PRO A 287 -24.47 10.77 -4.94
CA PRO A 287 -24.44 9.34 -5.11
C PRO A 287 -25.57 8.64 -4.36
N ALA A 288 -26.03 7.51 -4.83
CA ALA A 288 -27.06 6.72 -4.14
C ALA A 288 -26.52 6.12 -2.83
N ARG A 289 -25.26 5.64 -2.83
CA ARG A 289 -24.53 5.12 -1.67
C ARG A 289 -23.57 6.15 -1.12
N THR A 290 -23.27 6.07 0.18
CA THR A 290 -22.29 6.93 0.84
C THR A 290 -20.88 6.67 0.31
N LEU A 291 -20.14 7.73 -0.03
CA LEU A 291 -18.71 7.69 -0.24
C LEU A 291 -18.00 8.09 1.05
N LYS A 292 -17.08 7.22 1.53
CA LYS A 292 -16.25 7.48 2.71
C LYS A 292 -14.80 7.64 2.27
N PHE A 293 -14.20 8.80 2.59
CA PHE A 293 -12.79 9.11 2.36
C PHE A 293 -12.08 9.08 3.71
N MET A 294 -11.10 8.19 3.86
CA MET A 294 -10.49 7.93 5.17
C MET A 294 -8.98 8.15 5.13
N TRP A 295 -8.47 8.97 6.04
CA TRP A 295 -7.04 9.16 6.30
C TRP A 295 -6.72 8.54 7.66
N VAL A 296 -5.74 7.62 7.69
CA VAL A 296 -5.61 6.66 8.77
C VAL A 296 -4.15 6.34 9.13
N GLU A 297 -3.96 5.60 10.25
CA GLU A 297 -2.77 4.78 10.49
C GLU A 297 -2.91 3.49 9.71
N GLU A 298 -1.88 3.13 8.94
CA GLU A 298 -1.85 1.98 8.05
C GLU A 298 -2.26 0.67 8.75
N ILE A 299 -3.16 -0.08 8.12
CA ILE A 299 -3.65 -1.39 8.58
C ILE A 299 -4.31 -1.34 9.98
N ALA A 300 -3.67 -0.68 10.93
CA ALA A 300 -4.09 -0.73 12.33
C ALA A 300 -5.43 -0.04 12.57
N THR A 301 -5.70 1.07 11.88
CA THR A 301 -7.00 1.76 11.99
C THR A 301 -8.15 0.89 11.50
N VAL A 302 -8.01 0.27 10.33
CA VAL A 302 -9.07 -0.59 9.77
C VAL A 302 -9.34 -1.79 10.67
N ARG A 303 -8.28 -2.40 11.24
CA ARG A 303 -8.44 -3.48 12.24
C ARG A 303 -9.17 -3.02 13.49
N ARG A 304 -8.83 -1.83 14.02
CA ARG A 304 -9.54 -1.25 15.19
C ARG A 304 -11.00 -0.96 14.85
N TRP A 305 -11.26 -0.39 13.69
CA TRP A 305 -12.62 -0.12 13.22
C TRP A 305 -13.45 -1.40 13.15
N HIS A 306 -12.97 -2.45 12.49
CA HIS A 306 -13.68 -3.73 12.45
C HIS A 306 -13.93 -4.30 13.86
N LYS A 307 -12.91 -4.28 14.73
CA LYS A 307 -13.06 -4.78 16.11
C LYS A 307 -14.14 -4.05 16.90
N ASN A 308 -14.26 -2.73 16.70
CA ASN A 308 -15.17 -1.88 17.47
C ASN A 308 -16.58 -1.81 16.85
N SER A 309 -16.70 -1.98 15.53
CA SER A 309 -17.95 -1.83 14.77
C SER A 309 -18.01 -2.85 13.63
N PRO A 310 -18.07 -4.16 13.91
CA PRO A 310 -18.06 -5.18 12.85
C PRO A 310 -19.26 -5.07 11.91
N ALA A 311 -20.41 -4.62 12.38
CA ALA A 311 -21.62 -4.42 11.57
C ALA A 311 -21.44 -3.36 10.47
N ASP A 312 -20.50 -2.41 10.62
CA ASP A 312 -20.21 -1.43 9.57
C ASP A 312 -19.61 -2.12 8.34
N PHE A 313 -18.83 -3.19 8.53
CA PHE A 313 -18.18 -3.92 7.44
C PHE A 313 -19.17 -4.67 6.54
N GLU A 314 -20.31 -5.11 7.06
CA GLU A 314 -21.37 -5.74 6.29
C GLU A 314 -22.03 -4.77 5.29
N ARG A 315 -21.90 -3.47 5.54
CA ARG A 315 -22.48 -2.40 4.74
C ARG A 315 -21.51 -1.80 3.72
N ILE A 316 -20.20 -2.16 3.81
CA ILE A 316 -19.20 -1.72 2.84
C ILE A 316 -19.31 -2.58 1.58
N LYS A 317 -19.57 -1.96 0.44
CA LYS A 317 -19.66 -2.66 -0.85
C LYS A 317 -18.29 -2.94 -1.44
N THR A 318 -17.35 -2.00 -1.29
CA THR A 318 -15.98 -2.13 -1.77
C THR A 318 -15.08 -1.08 -1.14
N ALA A 319 -13.78 -1.37 -1.12
CA ALA A 319 -12.74 -0.42 -0.72
C ALA A 319 -11.70 -0.24 -1.83
N PHE A 320 -11.29 1.01 -2.06
CA PHE A 320 -10.16 1.38 -2.93
C PHE A 320 -9.07 1.98 -2.04
N VAL A 321 -7.90 1.37 -2.08
CA VAL A 321 -6.74 1.81 -1.30
C VAL A 321 -5.79 2.58 -2.20
N LEU A 322 -5.41 3.79 -1.79
CA LEU A 322 -4.47 4.65 -2.48
C LEU A 322 -3.16 4.66 -1.71
N ASP A 323 -2.17 3.96 -2.23
CA ASP A 323 -0.86 3.85 -1.61
C ASP A 323 0.22 3.99 -2.68
N MET A 324 1.09 5.00 -2.55
CA MET A 324 2.13 5.29 -3.53
C MET A 324 1.59 5.55 -4.95
N VAL A 325 0.61 6.46 -5.07
CA VAL A 325 -0.08 6.71 -6.35
C VAL A 325 0.49 7.86 -7.18
N GLY A 326 1.58 8.48 -6.73
CA GLY A 326 2.17 9.67 -7.37
C GLY A 326 3.56 9.46 -7.96
N GLN A 327 4.00 8.24 -8.16
CA GLN A 327 5.37 7.97 -8.58
C GLN A 327 5.69 8.49 -9.99
N ASP A 328 6.75 9.28 -10.14
CA ASP A 328 7.33 9.60 -11.44
C ASP A 328 8.08 8.37 -11.98
N ILE A 329 7.40 7.60 -12.83
CA ILE A 329 7.91 6.33 -13.35
C ILE A 329 9.23 6.48 -14.14
N SER A 330 9.48 7.67 -14.72
CA SER A 330 10.71 7.94 -15.47
C SER A 330 11.94 8.05 -14.55
N LYS A 331 11.74 8.40 -13.27
CA LYS A 331 12.81 8.58 -12.28
C LYS A 331 12.98 7.39 -11.35
N THR A 332 11.89 6.71 -11.03
CA THR A 332 11.86 5.66 -10.01
C THR A 332 12.03 4.27 -10.60
N GLY A 333 11.71 4.10 -11.88
CA GLY A 333 11.77 2.82 -12.60
C GLY A 333 10.55 1.93 -12.36
N GLY A 334 9.56 2.40 -11.61
CA GLY A 334 8.33 1.67 -11.36
C GLY A 334 7.27 1.83 -12.46
N THR A 335 6.12 1.23 -12.23
CA THR A 335 4.92 1.42 -13.04
C THR A 335 3.68 1.38 -12.16
N PHE A 336 2.58 1.92 -12.65
CA PHE A 336 1.31 1.81 -11.94
C PHE A 336 0.81 0.36 -11.99
N LEU A 337 0.43 -0.14 -10.81
CA LEU A 337 -0.07 -1.49 -10.59
C LEU A 337 -1.43 -1.45 -9.89
N ILE A 338 -2.32 -2.34 -10.32
CA ILE A 338 -3.46 -2.74 -9.52
C ILE A 338 -3.08 -4.04 -8.83
N GLU A 339 -2.88 -4.02 -7.51
CA GLU A 339 -2.83 -5.26 -6.77
C GLU A 339 -4.23 -5.83 -6.64
N ARG A 340 -4.41 -6.99 -7.25
CA ARG A 340 -5.71 -7.65 -7.29
C ARG A 340 -6.06 -8.28 -5.95
N MET A 341 -7.35 -8.42 -5.68
CA MET A 341 -7.83 -9.30 -4.62
C MET A 341 -7.23 -10.71 -4.81
N PRO A 342 -7.10 -11.51 -3.73
CA PRO A 342 -6.61 -12.87 -3.85
C PRO A 342 -7.35 -13.66 -4.92
N ASP A 343 -6.67 -13.98 -5.99
CA ASP A 343 -7.11 -14.83 -7.07
C ASP A 343 -6.14 -16.03 -7.23
N PRO A 344 -6.43 -17.03 -8.05
CA PRO A 344 -5.57 -18.20 -8.19
C PRO A 344 -4.11 -17.90 -8.56
N ALA A 345 -3.80 -16.74 -9.21
CA ALA A 345 -2.42 -16.37 -9.51
C ALA A 345 -1.59 -16.09 -8.26
N ALA A 346 -2.21 -15.73 -7.13
CA ALA A 346 -1.52 -15.56 -5.85
C ALA A 346 -0.98 -16.88 -5.27
N ILE A 347 -1.48 -18.03 -5.74
CA ILE A 347 -1.04 -19.37 -5.33
C ILE A 347 -0.22 -20.01 -6.45
N TRP A 348 -0.70 -19.94 -7.69
CA TRP A 348 -0.10 -20.57 -8.87
C TRP A 348 0.39 -19.48 -9.83
N LEU A 349 1.52 -18.86 -9.46
CA LEU A 349 2.10 -17.77 -10.25
C LEU A 349 2.63 -18.31 -11.59
N ARG A 350 2.10 -17.76 -12.69
CA ARG A 350 2.56 -18.07 -14.06
C ARG A 350 2.14 -17.01 -15.08
N PRO A 351 2.81 -16.93 -16.22
CA PRO A 351 2.52 -15.89 -17.22
C PRO A 351 1.03 -15.80 -17.59
N PRO A 352 0.50 -14.56 -17.79
CA PRO A 352 1.24 -13.29 -17.81
C PRO A 352 1.52 -12.67 -16.43
N ASP A 353 1.05 -13.29 -15.34
CA ASP A 353 1.22 -12.75 -14.00
C ASP A 353 2.66 -12.87 -13.49
N LYS A 354 3.08 -11.87 -12.73
CA LYS A 354 4.32 -11.85 -11.95
C LYS A 354 4.10 -11.06 -10.68
N HIS A 355 4.82 -11.43 -9.62
CA HIS A 355 4.92 -10.57 -8.44
C HIS A 355 5.89 -9.41 -8.69
N SER A 356 5.72 -8.35 -7.92
CA SER A 356 6.69 -7.28 -7.82
C SER A 356 7.92 -7.74 -7.01
N GLU A 357 8.98 -6.94 -7.01
CA GLU A 357 10.16 -7.21 -6.21
C GLU A 357 9.94 -6.97 -4.70
N TRP A 358 8.80 -6.39 -4.32
CA TRP A 358 8.40 -6.26 -2.92
C TRP A 358 8.23 -7.65 -2.27
N GLY A 359 7.72 -8.58 -3.04
CA GLY A 359 7.45 -9.95 -2.62
C GLY A 359 5.96 -10.17 -2.35
N ALA A 360 5.61 -11.36 -1.87
CA ALA A 360 4.22 -11.71 -1.64
C ALA A 360 4.01 -12.42 -0.30
N SER A 361 2.89 -12.13 0.33
CA SER A 361 2.37 -12.90 1.46
C SER A 361 1.84 -14.25 0.97
N LYS A 362 1.97 -15.29 1.80
CA LYS A 362 1.36 -16.59 1.47
C LYS A 362 -0.16 -16.48 1.50
N VAL A 363 -0.80 -17.01 0.48
CA VAL A 363 -2.26 -17.08 0.34
C VAL A 363 -2.70 -18.55 0.36
N SER A 364 -3.75 -18.86 1.11
CA SER A 364 -4.39 -20.18 1.10
C SER A 364 -5.59 -20.21 0.13
N LYS A 365 -6.05 -21.40 -0.26
CA LYS A 365 -7.21 -21.54 -1.16
C LYS A 365 -8.49 -20.94 -0.57
N GLU A 366 -8.66 -20.99 0.75
CA GLU A 366 -9.81 -20.45 1.47
C GLU A 366 -9.88 -18.92 1.43
N GLN A 367 -8.74 -18.26 1.16
CA GLN A 367 -8.64 -16.81 0.99
C GLN A 367 -8.98 -16.35 -0.43
N LEU A 368 -9.04 -17.28 -1.39
CA LEU A 368 -9.48 -16.96 -2.75
C LEU A 368 -10.96 -16.59 -2.73
N LYS A 369 -11.27 -15.38 -3.18
CA LYS A 369 -12.64 -14.86 -3.21
C LYS A 369 -12.89 -14.09 -4.48
N GLY A 370 -13.74 -14.65 -5.33
CA GLY A 370 -14.11 -14.04 -6.61
C GLY A 370 -14.94 -12.77 -6.42
N SER A 371 -14.57 -11.73 -7.15
CA SER A 371 -15.29 -10.45 -7.13
C SER A 371 -15.18 -9.76 -8.48
N TYR A 372 -16.20 -8.98 -8.83
CA TYR A 372 -16.22 -8.10 -9.99
C TYR A 372 -15.15 -6.99 -9.93
N LEU A 373 -14.62 -6.69 -8.73
CA LEU A 373 -13.87 -5.46 -8.45
C LEU A 373 -12.53 -5.39 -9.20
N ASN A 374 -11.80 -6.51 -9.32
CA ASN A 374 -10.55 -6.56 -10.07
C ASN A 374 -10.76 -6.09 -11.52
N ASP A 375 -11.80 -6.62 -12.16
CA ASP A 375 -12.08 -6.36 -13.58
C ASP A 375 -12.72 -4.98 -13.79
N LEU A 376 -13.57 -4.52 -12.85
CA LEU A 376 -14.13 -3.16 -12.87
C LEU A 376 -13.02 -2.10 -12.79
N PHE A 377 -12.11 -2.24 -11.82
CA PHE A 377 -11.07 -1.24 -11.63
C PHE A 377 -10.06 -1.25 -12.77
N LEU A 378 -9.68 -2.45 -13.25
CA LEU A 378 -8.85 -2.57 -14.46
C LEU A 378 -9.51 -1.88 -15.66
N ALA A 379 -10.80 -2.13 -15.91
CA ALA A 379 -11.52 -1.49 -17.01
C ALA A 379 -11.52 0.04 -16.87
N SER A 380 -11.72 0.57 -15.67
CA SER A 380 -11.64 2.01 -15.40
C SER A 380 -10.25 2.58 -15.72
N CYS A 381 -9.19 1.92 -15.27
CA CYS A 381 -7.82 2.32 -15.56
C CYS A 381 -7.51 2.25 -17.07
N MET A 382 -7.96 1.21 -17.77
CA MET A 382 -7.74 1.05 -19.20
C MET A 382 -8.45 2.10 -20.06
N ILE A 383 -9.63 2.58 -19.63
CA ILE A 383 -10.32 3.72 -20.29
C ILE A 383 -9.45 4.99 -20.17
N ARG A 384 -8.86 5.24 -19.01
CA ARG A 384 -7.93 6.37 -18.81
C ARG A 384 -6.67 6.20 -19.65
N SER A 385 -6.07 5.01 -19.64
CA SER A 385 -4.90 4.65 -20.45
C SER A 385 -5.13 4.87 -21.95
N ALA A 386 -6.26 4.45 -22.46
CA ALA A 386 -6.61 4.63 -23.88
C ALA A 386 -6.68 6.12 -24.29
N LYS A 387 -6.99 7.02 -23.35
CA LYS A 387 -7.10 8.47 -23.61
C LYS A 387 -5.74 9.16 -23.67
N ASN A 388 -4.75 8.73 -22.89
CA ASN A 388 -3.51 9.49 -22.69
C ASN A 388 -2.22 8.66 -22.68
N GLY A 389 -2.30 7.35 -22.95
CA GLY A 389 -1.13 6.46 -22.97
C GLY A 389 -0.59 6.09 -21.59
N TRP A 390 -1.34 6.33 -20.51
CA TRP A 390 -0.94 5.97 -19.17
C TRP A 390 -0.64 4.46 -19.05
N PRO A 391 0.57 4.05 -18.62
CA PRO A 391 0.90 2.63 -18.46
C PRO A 391 0.17 2.04 -17.27
N VAL A 392 -0.60 0.99 -17.48
CA VAL A 392 -1.35 0.27 -16.46
C VAL A 392 -0.99 -1.20 -16.50
N ALA A 393 -0.66 -1.76 -15.35
CA ALA A 393 -0.44 -3.18 -15.17
C ALA A 393 -1.18 -3.70 -13.92
N THR A 394 -1.16 -5.02 -13.73
CA THR A 394 -1.73 -5.66 -12.54
C THR A 394 -0.73 -6.63 -11.97
N ASN A 395 -0.76 -6.85 -10.65
CA ASN A 395 -0.05 -7.94 -9.99
C ASN A 395 -1.04 -8.78 -9.16
N PRO A 396 -0.73 -10.08 -8.95
CA PRO A 396 -1.44 -10.88 -7.98
C PRO A 396 -1.31 -10.30 -6.58
N PHE A 397 -2.20 -10.68 -5.67
CA PHE A 397 -2.16 -10.24 -4.29
C PHE A 397 -0.79 -10.48 -3.63
N GLU A 398 -0.25 -9.44 -3.02
CA GLU A 398 1.01 -9.43 -2.27
C GLU A 398 0.80 -9.07 -0.80
N GLY A 399 -0.14 -8.18 -0.52
CA GLY A 399 -0.50 -7.70 0.81
C GLY A 399 0.30 -6.47 1.23
N GLY A 400 0.29 -6.16 2.52
CA GLY A 400 1.17 -5.15 3.10
C GLY A 400 0.56 -3.76 3.27
N SER A 401 -0.67 -3.49 2.79
CA SER A 401 -1.34 -2.20 2.95
C SER A 401 -2.80 -2.34 3.43
N ASP A 402 -3.55 -1.23 3.47
CA ASP A 402 -4.89 -1.12 4.07
C ASP A 402 -5.97 -2.01 3.43
N HIS A 403 -5.77 -2.54 2.22
CA HIS A 403 -6.71 -3.49 1.61
C HIS A 403 -6.77 -4.83 2.36
N VAL A 404 -5.68 -5.23 3.03
CA VAL A 404 -5.58 -6.53 3.73
C VAL A 404 -6.65 -6.71 4.80
N PRO A 405 -6.86 -5.80 5.76
CA PRO A 405 -7.91 -5.99 6.76
C PRO A 405 -9.33 -5.96 6.20
N PHE A 406 -9.61 -5.26 5.09
CA PHE A 406 -10.90 -5.36 4.40
C PHE A 406 -11.11 -6.77 3.84
N LEU A 407 -10.13 -7.30 3.12
CA LEU A 407 -10.17 -8.66 2.54
C LEU A 407 -10.33 -9.74 3.62
N GLN A 408 -9.61 -9.61 4.75
CA GLN A 408 -9.73 -10.51 5.90
C GLN A 408 -11.15 -10.54 6.49
N ASN A 409 -11.90 -9.45 6.32
CA ASN A 409 -13.27 -9.29 6.78
C ASN A 409 -14.30 -9.37 5.63
N LYS A 410 -13.94 -10.02 4.52
CA LYS A 410 -14.81 -10.33 3.38
C LYS A 410 -15.33 -9.10 2.62
N VAL A 411 -14.74 -7.93 2.81
CA VAL A 411 -15.03 -6.73 2.02
C VAL A 411 -14.12 -6.74 0.80
N PRO A 412 -14.66 -6.68 -0.42
CA PRO A 412 -13.86 -6.56 -1.64
C PRO A 412 -12.98 -5.30 -1.60
N ALA A 413 -11.68 -5.45 -1.81
CA ALA A 413 -10.74 -4.33 -1.79
C ALA A 413 -9.60 -4.53 -2.79
N VAL A 414 -9.20 -3.46 -3.46
CA VAL A 414 -8.03 -3.42 -4.36
C VAL A 414 -7.07 -2.32 -3.94
N LEU A 415 -5.79 -2.53 -4.22
CA LEU A 415 -4.75 -1.54 -3.98
C LEU A 415 -4.32 -0.91 -5.30
N ALA A 416 -4.35 0.42 -5.36
CA ALA A 416 -3.73 1.22 -6.40
C ALA A 416 -2.36 1.67 -5.91
N TRP A 417 -1.29 1.28 -6.59
CA TRP A 417 0.07 1.58 -6.17
C TRP A 417 1.07 1.60 -7.33
N HIS A 418 2.29 2.04 -7.07
CA HIS A 418 3.38 1.94 -8.03
C HIS A 418 4.52 1.09 -7.46
N PHE A 419 5.06 0.19 -8.28
CA PHE A 419 6.26 -0.58 -7.96
C PHE A 419 6.92 -1.13 -9.25
N THR A 420 8.24 -1.33 -9.35
CA THR A 420 9.29 -1.22 -8.34
C THR A 420 9.72 0.24 -8.22
N ASP A 421 9.80 0.73 -6.99
CA ASP A 421 10.35 2.06 -6.70
C ASP A 421 11.76 1.93 -6.11
N ALA A 422 12.75 2.45 -6.83
CA ALA A 422 14.15 2.44 -6.36
C ALA A 422 14.34 3.27 -5.07
N PHE A 423 13.41 4.16 -4.74
CA PHE A 423 13.46 5.03 -3.57
C PHE A 423 12.49 4.64 -2.45
N TYR A 424 11.66 3.60 -2.65
CA TYR A 424 10.71 3.11 -1.67
C TYR A 424 11.34 2.90 -0.30
N HIS A 425 10.74 3.49 0.74
CA HIS A 425 11.21 3.45 2.12
C HIS A 425 12.65 3.99 2.30
N THR A 426 13.10 4.92 1.46
CA THR A 426 14.42 5.55 1.58
C THR A 426 14.35 7.07 1.65
N SER A 427 15.46 7.68 2.07
CA SER A 427 15.64 9.12 2.07
C SER A 427 15.56 9.77 0.67
N GLY A 428 15.51 8.96 -0.37
CA GLY A 428 15.32 9.42 -1.74
C GLY A 428 13.87 9.53 -2.18
N ASP A 429 12.91 9.07 -1.35
CA ASP A 429 11.46 9.26 -1.61
C ASP A 429 11.07 10.71 -1.29
N GLU A 430 11.40 11.60 -2.20
CA GLU A 430 11.20 13.04 -2.12
C GLU A 430 10.29 13.53 -3.25
N ILE A 431 9.79 14.78 -3.13
CA ILE A 431 8.80 15.36 -4.05
C ILE A 431 9.28 15.43 -5.51
N ASP A 432 10.58 15.49 -5.75
CA ASP A 432 11.13 15.47 -7.11
C ASP A 432 10.91 14.13 -7.84
N LYS A 433 10.51 13.07 -7.13
CA LYS A 433 10.10 11.76 -7.67
C LYS A 433 8.57 11.60 -7.76
N VAL A 434 7.81 12.65 -7.42
CA VAL A 434 6.35 12.62 -7.48
C VAL A 434 5.85 13.33 -8.73
N SER A 435 4.90 12.71 -9.43
CA SER A 435 4.20 13.21 -10.61
C SER A 435 2.75 13.51 -10.25
N SER A 436 2.32 14.76 -10.41
CA SER A 436 0.91 15.13 -10.28
C SER A 436 0.03 14.49 -11.34
N ALA A 437 0.56 14.29 -12.55
CA ALA A 437 -0.14 13.62 -13.63
C ALA A 437 -0.45 12.14 -13.31
N GLU A 438 0.45 11.42 -12.63
CA GLU A 438 0.18 10.07 -12.14
C GLU A 438 -0.93 10.08 -11.08
N MET A 439 -0.86 10.98 -10.09
CA MET A 439 -1.95 11.15 -9.12
C MET A 439 -3.29 11.46 -9.80
N ALA A 440 -3.31 12.32 -10.83
CA ALA A 440 -4.51 12.65 -11.57
C ALA A 440 -5.07 11.47 -12.38
N ASN A 441 -4.21 10.62 -12.94
CA ASN A 441 -4.63 9.41 -13.66
C ASN A 441 -5.31 8.42 -12.71
N VAL A 442 -4.67 8.13 -11.57
CA VAL A 442 -5.22 7.24 -10.54
C VAL A 442 -6.51 7.81 -9.97
N ALA A 443 -6.54 9.11 -9.65
CA ALA A 443 -7.71 9.79 -9.12
C ALA A 443 -8.91 9.69 -10.08
N ALA A 444 -8.70 9.90 -11.38
CA ALA A 444 -9.76 9.80 -12.39
C ALA A 444 -10.33 8.37 -12.46
N ALA A 445 -9.47 7.35 -12.47
CA ALA A 445 -9.87 5.95 -12.56
C ALA A 445 -10.62 5.49 -11.30
N ILE A 446 -10.10 5.79 -10.10
CA ILE A 446 -10.74 5.43 -8.83
C ILE A 446 -12.07 6.16 -8.65
N THR A 447 -12.13 7.46 -8.96
CA THR A 447 -13.38 8.24 -8.87
C THR A 447 -14.46 7.65 -9.76
N ALA A 448 -14.13 7.31 -11.02
CA ALA A 448 -15.10 6.72 -11.93
C ALA A 448 -15.60 5.35 -11.45
N ALA A 449 -14.70 4.47 -10.98
CA ALA A 449 -15.06 3.16 -10.47
C ALA A 449 -15.91 3.26 -9.19
N SER A 450 -15.55 4.15 -8.25
CA SER A 450 -16.30 4.34 -7.01
C SER A 450 -17.70 4.92 -7.25
N LEU A 451 -17.83 5.92 -8.14
CA LEU A 451 -19.14 6.49 -8.52
C LEU A 451 -19.99 5.46 -9.29
N PHE A 452 -19.37 4.60 -10.11
CA PHE A 452 -20.07 3.50 -10.77
C PHE A 452 -20.71 2.56 -9.74
N VAL A 453 -19.95 2.08 -8.76
CA VAL A 453 -20.49 1.19 -7.70
C VAL A 453 -21.52 1.94 -6.84
N ALA A 454 -21.30 3.23 -6.58
CA ALA A 454 -22.22 4.03 -5.78
C ALA A 454 -23.61 4.19 -6.42
N ASN A 455 -23.71 4.14 -7.76
CA ASN A 455 -24.93 4.44 -8.50
C ASN A 455 -25.40 3.29 -9.43
N CYS A 456 -24.79 2.11 -9.32
CA CYS A 456 -24.99 1.01 -10.26
C CYS A 456 -26.46 0.60 -10.38
N THR A 457 -27.03 0.68 -11.59
CA THR A 457 -28.34 0.15 -11.94
C THR A 457 -28.25 -1.31 -12.39
N ASN A 458 -29.38 -2.00 -12.60
CA ASN A 458 -29.37 -3.35 -13.19
C ASN A 458 -28.80 -3.35 -14.62
N THR A 459 -29.06 -2.29 -15.41
CA THR A 459 -28.48 -2.14 -16.75
C THR A 459 -26.96 -1.98 -16.69
N ASP A 460 -26.44 -1.21 -15.71
CA ASP A 460 -25.01 -1.07 -15.50
C ASP A 460 -24.37 -2.39 -15.06
N ALA A 461 -25.08 -3.18 -14.23
CA ALA A 461 -24.63 -4.49 -13.78
C ALA A 461 -24.57 -5.52 -14.91
N LEU A 462 -25.50 -5.49 -15.87
CA LEU A 462 -25.42 -6.31 -17.09
C LEU A 462 -24.17 -5.93 -17.92
N ALA A 463 -23.90 -4.65 -18.07
CA ALA A 463 -22.70 -4.20 -18.76
C ALA A 463 -21.39 -4.53 -18.01
N LEU A 464 -21.41 -4.54 -16.67
CA LEU A 464 -20.29 -5.04 -15.85
C LEU A 464 -20.10 -6.54 -16.03
N LEU A 465 -21.19 -7.31 -16.10
CA LEU A 465 -21.17 -8.76 -16.35
C LEU A 465 -20.44 -9.07 -17.67
N ASP A 466 -20.65 -8.28 -18.73
CA ASP A 466 -19.98 -8.48 -20.01
C ASP A 466 -18.46 -8.29 -19.90
N ILE A 467 -17.99 -7.36 -19.09
CA ILE A 467 -16.55 -7.15 -18.84
C ILE A 467 -15.95 -8.31 -18.06
N VAL A 468 -16.61 -8.72 -16.96
CA VAL A 468 -16.13 -9.85 -16.16
C VAL A 468 -16.14 -11.15 -16.98
N ASP A 469 -17.15 -11.36 -17.85
CA ASP A 469 -17.20 -12.51 -18.77
C ASP A 469 -16.06 -12.51 -19.78
N LYS A 470 -15.75 -11.34 -20.37
CA LYS A 470 -14.60 -11.19 -21.27
C LYS A 470 -13.29 -11.52 -20.58
N GLN A 471 -13.07 -11.02 -19.37
CA GLN A 471 -11.87 -11.31 -18.58
C GLN A 471 -11.79 -12.77 -18.16
N ALA A 472 -12.90 -13.38 -17.74
CA ALA A 472 -12.97 -14.79 -17.37
C ALA A 472 -12.57 -15.70 -18.54
N LYS A 473 -13.09 -15.44 -19.74
CA LYS A 473 -12.74 -16.18 -20.95
C LYS A 473 -11.27 -16.04 -21.31
N TRP A 474 -10.78 -14.79 -21.35
CA TRP A 474 -9.38 -14.50 -21.63
C TRP A 474 -8.47 -15.23 -20.63
N ARG A 475 -8.80 -15.19 -19.33
CA ARG A 475 -8.02 -15.85 -18.29
C ARG A 475 -7.99 -17.36 -18.51
N LEU A 476 -9.12 -18.03 -18.69
CA LEU A 476 -9.16 -19.47 -18.91
C LEU A 476 -8.42 -19.91 -20.18
N GLU A 477 -8.54 -19.16 -21.27
CA GLU A 477 -7.82 -19.45 -22.51
C GLU A 477 -6.30 -19.39 -22.30
N ASN A 478 -5.81 -18.36 -21.58
CA ASN A 478 -4.39 -18.26 -21.21
C ASN A 478 -3.94 -19.42 -20.31
N GLU A 479 -4.75 -19.78 -19.31
CA GLU A 479 -4.44 -20.87 -18.39
C GLU A 479 -4.40 -22.22 -19.11
N ILE A 480 -5.37 -22.49 -19.99
CA ILE A 480 -5.36 -23.69 -20.85
C ILE A 480 -4.11 -23.71 -21.74
N SER A 481 -3.73 -22.56 -22.31
CA SER A 481 -2.51 -22.45 -23.12
C SER A 481 -1.25 -22.75 -22.31
N ASN A 482 -1.14 -22.19 -21.09
CA ASN A 482 -0.03 -22.44 -20.18
C ASN A 482 0.06 -23.92 -19.78
N SER A 483 -1.08 -24.52 -19.41
CA SER A 483 -1.19 -25.93 -19.06
C SER A 483 -0.71 -26.84 -20.22
N ARG A 484 -1.13 -26.55 -21.45
CA ARG A 484 -0.67 -27.28 -22.64
C ARG A 484 0.86 -27.18 -22.84
N LYS A 485 1.45 -26.00 -22.63
CA LYS A 485 2.91 -25.81 -22.73
C LYS A 485 3.66 -26.61 -21.66
N ILE A 486 3.13 -26.67 -20.43
CA ILE A 486 3.73 -27.43 -19.34
C ILE A 486 3.63 -28.94 -19.62
N LEU A 487 2.45 -29.43 -20.02
CA LEU A 487 2.21 -30.85 -20.27
C LEU A 487 2.92 -31.38 -21.51
N LYS A 488 3.27 -30.53 -22.50
CA LYS A 488 4.17 -30.92 -23.60
C LYS A 488 5.57 -31.35 -23.11
N LYS A 489 6.03 -30.83 -21.97
CA LYS A 489 7.34 -31.18 -21.40
C LYS A 489 7.27 -32.40 -20.48
N SER A 490 6.13 -32.69 -19.89
CA SER A 490 5.92 -33.85 -19.03
C SER A 490 4.41 -34.05 -18.79
N ASN A 491 3.90 -35.18 -19.26
CA ASN A 491 2.47 -35.55 -19.21
C ASN A 491 2.15 -36.59 -18.11
N GLN A 492 2.90 -36.57 -17.01
CA GLN A 492 2.66 -37.47 -15.88
C GLN A 492 1.28 -37.18 -15.26
N PRO A 493 0.56 -38.24 -14.77
CA PRO A 493 -0.79 -38.07 -14.21
C PRO A 493 -0.90 -37.01 -13.12
N GLU A 494 0.11 -36.88 -12.24
CA GLU A 494 0.16 -35.90 -11.15
C GLU A 494 0.23 -34.47 -11.69
N LYS A 495 0.98 -34.26 -12.79
CA LYS A 495 1.06 -32.95 -13.44
C LYS A 495 -0.25 -32.57 -14.13
N ILE A 496 -0.89 -33.53 -14.77
CA ILE A 496 -2.22 -33.29 -15.36
C ILE A 496 -3.21 -32.93 -14.26
N ALA A 497 -3.20 -33.63 -13.12
CA ALA A 497 -4.07 -33.34 -11.99
C ALA A 497 -3.82 -31.92 -11.43
N ALA A 498 -2.56 -31.51 -11.30
CA ALA A 498 -2.21 -30.15 -10.86
C ALA A 498 -2.70 -29.07 -11.84
N GLU A 499 -2.55 -29.28 -13.15
CA GLU A 499 -3.04 -28.34 -14.15
C GLU A 499 -4.58 -28.26 -14.18
N VAL A 500 -5.26 -29.40 -13.99
CA VAL A 500 -6.72 -29.44 -13.86
C VAL A 500 -7.19 -28.65 -12.63
N GLU A 501 -6.50 -28.81 -11.50
CA GLU A 501 -6.79 -28.05 -10.26
C GLU A 501 -6.74 -26.54 -10.50
N ILE A 502 -5.73 -26.04 -11.21
CA ILE A 502 -5.60 -24.60 -11.51
C ILE A 502 -6.77 -24.09 -12.37
N LEU A 503 -7.14 -24.85 -13.42
CA LEU A 503 -8.30 -24.48 -14.25
C LEU A 503 -9.61 -24.47 -13.45
N GLN A 504 -9.79 -25.43 -12.54
CA GLN A 504 -10.95 -25.49 -11.66
C GLN A 504 -10.96 -24.34 -10.64
N ALA A 505 -9.80 -23.96 -10.11
CA ALA A 505 -9.68 -22.81 -9.20
C ALA A 505 -10.08 -21.50 -9.89
N TRP A 506 -9.61 -21.25 -11.12
CA TRP A 506 -10.03 -20.09 -11.90
C TRP A 506 -11.51 -20.11 -12.26
N GLN A 507 -12.05 -21.27 -12.63
CA GLN A 507 -13.49 -21.40 -12.85
C GLN A 507 -14.27 -21.04 -11.59
N ALA A 508 -13.89 -21.60 -10.44
CA ALA A 508 -14.58 -21.34 -9.16
C ALA A 508 -14.51 -19.84 -8.80
N TRP A 509 -13.33 -19.22 -8.95
CA TRP A 509 -13.13 -17.80 -8.67
C TRP A 509 -14.05 -16.92 -9.54
N TYR A 510 -14.11 -17.15 -10.85
CA TYR A 510 -14.99 -16.37 -11.74
C TYR A 510 -16.47 -16.70 -11.56
N MET A 511 -16.82 -17.91 -11.13
CA MET A 511 -18.22 -18.22 -10.73
C MET A 511 -18.67 -17.32 -9.57
N GLU A 512 -17.83 -17.14 -8.56
CA GLU A 512 -18.08 -16.20 -7.46
C GLU A 512 -18.05 -14.74 -7.93
N ALA A 513 -17.13 -14.37 -8.83
CA ALA A 513 -17.08 -13.03 -9.40
C ALA A 513 -18.38 -12.65 -10.11
N PHE A 514 -18.95 -13.56 -10.91
CA PHE A 514 -20.28 -13.37 -11.52
C PHE A 514 -21.38 -13.22 -10.47
N ASP A 515 -21.38 -14.07 -9.44
CA ASP A 515 -22.38 -13.99 -8.37
C ASP A 515 -22.28 -12.68 -7.58
N SER A 516 -21.09 -12.15 -7.38
CA SER A 516 -20.87 -10.88 -6.68
C SER A 516 -21.56 -9.69 -7.38
N ILE A 517 -21.76 -9.76 -8.70
CA ILE A 517 -22.43 -8.70 -9.46
C ILE A 517 -23.88 -8.49 -9.01
N LYS A 518 -24.56 -9.53 -8.49
CA LYS A 518 -25.93 -9.41 -7.96
C LYS A 518 -26.07 -8.42 -6.82
N THR A 519 -24.98 -8.13 -6.12
CA THR A 519 -24.97 -7.23 -4.94
C THR A 519 -24.65 -5.77 -5.29
N VAL A 520 -24.31 -5.50 -6.56
CA VAL A 520 -23.87 -4.17 -6.99
C VAL A 520 -25.01 -3.21 -7.28
N PRO A 521 -26.15 -3.61 -7.92
CA PRO A 521 -27.24 -2.69 -8.17
C PRO A 521 -27.78 -2.03 -6.89
N ILE A 522 -28.16 -0.75 -6.99
CA ILE A 522 -28.76 0.01 -5.86
C ILE A 522 -30.17 -0.47 -5.52
N ILE A 523 -30.81 -1.20 -6.44
CA ILE A 523 -32.08 -1.91 -6.24
C ILE A 523 -31.84 -3.41 -6.38
N GLN A 524 -32.81 -4.22 -5.98
CA GLN A 524 -32.71 -5.67 -6.09
C GLN A 524 -32.37 -6.11 -7.51
N ALA A 525 -31.48 -7.09 -7.64
CA ALA A 525 -31.11 -7.67 -8.92
C ALA A 525 -32.34 -8.24 -9.65
N THR A 526 -32.49 -7.90 -10.93
CA THR A 526 -33.62 -8.38 -11.75
C THR A 526 -33.47 -9.85 -12.12
N THR A 527 -34.58 -10.47 -12.49
CA THR A 527 -34.61 -11.86 -13.04
C THR A 527 -33.73 -11.96 -14.30
N GLU A 528 -33.72 -10.92 -15.13
CA GLU A 528 -32.87 -10.83 -16.32
C GLU A 528 -31.37 -10.92 -15.95
N LEU A 529 -30.91 -10.08 -15.02
CA LEU A 529 -29.51 -10.11 -14.55
C LEU A 529 -29.16 -11.49 -13.98
N ALA A 530 -30.05 -12.07 -13.14
CA ALA A 530 -29.81 -13.39 -12.56
C ALA A 530 -29.73 -14.49 -13.63
N THR A 531 -30.56 -14.40 -14.70
CA THR A 531 -30.58 -15.36 -15.81
C THR A 531 -29.29 -15.23 -16.65
N GLU A 532 -28.87 -14.02 -17.00
CA GLU A 532 -27.63 -13.79 -17.75
C GLU A 532 -26.39 -14.23 -16.95
N ILE A 533 -26.36 -14.02 -15.64
CA ILE A 533 -25.28 -14.55 -14.78
C ILE A 533 -25.22 -16.08 -14.90
N LYS A 534 -26.33 -16.79 -14.75
CA LYS A 534 -26.37 -18.27 -14.87
C LYS A 534 -25.88 -18.74 -16.24
N LYS A 535 -26.27 -18.03 -17.30
CA LYS A 535 -25.84 -18.34 -18.67
C LYS A 535 -24.33 -18.18 -18.83
N ARG A 536 -23.71 -17.08 -18.31
CA ARG A 536 -22.25 -16.88 -18.33
C ARG A 536 -21.54 -17.96 -17.50
N GLN A 537 -22.06 -18.28 -16.33
CA GLN A 537 -21.56 -19.36 -15.49
C GLN A 537 -21.55 -20.71 -16.23
N GLN A 538 -22.65 -21.05 -16.94
CA GLN A 538 -22.69 -22.29 -17.72
C GLN A 538 -21.71 -22.30 -18.89
N ASN A 539 -21.55 -21.16 -19.60
CA ASN A 539 -20.57 -21.03 -20.67
C ASN A 539 -19.14 -21.22 -20.14
N LEU A 540 -18.83 -20.63 -18.98
CA LEU A 540 -17.51 -20.77 -18.34
C LEU A 540 -17.21 -22.24 -17.97
N LYS A 541 -18.19 -22.96 -17.41
CA LYS A 541 -18.08 -24.40 -17.13
C LYS A 541 -17.78 -25.19 -18.40
N ASN A 542 -18.47 -24.88 -19.50
CA ASN A 542 -18.26 -25.56 -20.79
C ASN A 542 -16.83 -25.34 -21.31
N ILE A 543 -16.30 -24.10 -21.28
CA ILE A 543 -14.91 -23.77 -21.66
C ILE A 543 -13.92 -24.54 -20.80
N THR A 544 -14.11 -24.54 -19.48
CA THR A 544 -13.21 -25.24 -18.55
C THR A 544 -13.24 -26.74 -18.80
N SER A 545 -14.44 -27.33 -18.95
CA SER A 545 -14.58 -28.78 -19.21
C SER A 545 -13.94 -29.20 -20.52
N ALA A 546 -14.11 -28.42 -21.59
CA ALA A 546 -13.44 -28.67 -22.87
C ALA A 546 -11.91 -28.55 -22.75
N GLY A 547 -11.41 -27.55 -22.02
CA GLY A 547 -10.00 -27.39 -21.71
C GLY A 547 -9.43 -28.62 -20.97
N ILE A 548 -10.10 -29.05 -19.89
CA ILE A 548 -9.69 -30.21 -19.09
C ILE A 548 -9.69 -31.49 -19.92
N LEU A 549 -10.71 -31.70 -20.74
CA LEU A 549 -10.78 -32.87 -21.64
C LEU A 549 -9.61 -32.88 -22.62
N ALA A 550 -9.29 -31.72 -23.21
CA ALA A 550 -8.15 -31.59 -24.11
C ALA A 550 -6.80 -31.88 -23.43
N LEU A 551 -6.63 -31.47 -22.15
CA LEU A 551 -5.42 -31.77 -21.38
C LEU A 551 -5.30 -33.29 -21.08
N LYS A 552 -6.42 -33.94 -20.74
CA LYS A 552 -6.44 -35.40 -20.46
C LYS A 552 -6.17 -36.24 -21.72
N ASN A 553 -6.69 -35.79 -22.87
CA ASN A 553 -6.55 -36.50 -24.14
C ASN A 553 -5.18 -36.26 -24.80
N SER A 554 -4.40 -35.27 -24.36
CA SER A 554 -3.01 -35.06 -24.82
C SER A 554 -2.03 -36.17 -24.38
N LYS A 555 -2.54 -37.27 -23.82
CA LYS A 555 -1.78 -38.47 -23.40
C LYS A 555 -1.33 -39.40 -24.54
N GLN A 556 -1.78 -39.19 -25.79
CA GLN A 556 -1.36 -40.03 -26.90
C GLN A 556 -0.31 -39.32 -27.75
N PRO A 557 0.86 -39.97 -28.03
CA PRO A 557 1.84 -39.46 -28.96
C PRO A 557 1.29 -39.40 -30.39
#